data_f43ad19d66e4422499f7de3322522e5c
#
_entry.id   f43ad19d66e4422499f7de3322522e5c
#
_cell.length_a   1.000
_cell.length_b   1.000
_cell.length_c   1.000
_cell.angle_alpha   90.00
_cell.angle_beta   90.00
_cell.angle_gamma   90.00
#
_symmetry.space_group_name_H-M   'P 1'
#
loop_
_entity.id
_entity.type
_entity.pdbx_description
1 polymer ?
#
loop_
_entity_poly.entity_id
_entity_poly.type
_entity_poly.pdbx_seq_one_letter_code
_entity_poly.pdbx_strand_id
1 'polypeptide(L)'
;MNFFKYLSKLKFSRYTKQIFFFGDLLILTGSFYLSQYLRFGSKASYQNFEPRTILILSVLFWIGLVLYFEAYEFVRTGRLEKFILKTLKIVFLHIVLIAFLIISLKFYNTSRLSLIYFYALVVPQFILFRFIVIKVLKWGRRLGYNYRTVVFLGCNSELRRMQDLLASDLSRGYRILGYFDAEVNPDSNLTYLGSTYKVENYIAENKVDELYIGYGSNDMSSISEIILHAEKKMTRVKIIPNFQQYTKLRKLSLDFYGSLPVLLLLKEPLENPINRLLKRTFDLVFSLMVITLVFPWLFPFMMILVKLTSKGPVFFKQLRTGEDGVEFLCYKFRTMKVNALSDELQATQNDKRLTAMGAFLRKTNIDELPQFFNVLVGNMSVVGPRPHMLKHTKEFSSVINNYLVRHFAKPGITGWAQVCGYRGETKDIVDIEKRVEYDIWYIENWTFYLDLKIIFLTAWNTIKGDKKAY
;
A
#
# COMPACT_ATOMS: atom_id res chain seq x y z
N MET A 1 31.16 -11.81 -36.96
CA MET A 1 29.83 -11.21 -37.21
C MET A 1 28.64 -12.12 -36.95
N ASN A 2 28.77 -13.44 -36.97
CA ASN A 2 27.65 -14.39 -36.78
C ASN A 2 27.21 -14.62 -35.32
N PHE A 3 28.11 -14.55 -34.34
CA PHE A 3 27.78 -14.80 -32.93
C PHE A 3 26.86 -13.71 -32.33
N PHE A 4 27.10 -12.43 -32.62
CA PHE A 4 26.25 -11.33 -32.18
C PHE A 4 24.85 -11.38 -32.84
N LYS A 5 24.76 -11.83 -34.10
CA LYS A 5 23.47 -12.01 -34.80
C LYS A 5 22.67 -13.20 -34.23
N TYR A 6 23.37 -14.21 -33.71
CA TYR A 6 22.75 -15.33 -32.98
C TYR A 6 22.22 -14.89 -31.60
N LEU A 7 23.01 -14.10 -30.84
CA LEU A 7 22.62 -13.52 -29.56
C LEU A 7 21.42 -12.58 -29.68
N SER A 8 21.27 -11.85 -30.79
CA SER A 8 20.13 -10.97 -31.04
C SER A 8 18.79 -11.71 -31.18
N LYS A 9 18.83 -12.99 -31.62
CA LYS A 9 17.66 -13.85 -31.73
C LYS A 9 17.26 -14.52 -30.41
N LEU A 10 18.18 -14.60 -29.44
CA LEU A 10 17.91 -15.21 -28.14
C LEU A 10 17.07 -14.25 -27.27
N LYS A 11 15.81 -14.59 -27.05
CA LYS A 11 14.92 -13.88 -26.13
C LYS A 11 15.29 -14.22 -24.67
N PHE A 12 16.43 -13.70 -24.16
CA PHE A 12 16.94 -13.95 -22.81
C PHE A 12 15.90 -13.75 -21.70
N SER A 13 14.90 -12.89 -21.91
CA SER A 13 13.82 -12.69 -20.96
C SER A 13 12.98 -13.94 -20.69
N ARG A 14 13.05 -14.96 -21.58
CA ARG A 14 12.35 -16.24 -21.38
C ARG A 14 12.98 -17.06 -20.24
N TYR A 15 14.28 -16.89 -20.05
CA TYR A 15 15.06 -17.65 -19.05
C TYR A 15 15.33 -16.88 -17.76
N THR A 16 14.73 -15.71 -17.59
CA THR A 16 14.99 -14.86 -16.41
C THR A 16 14.58 -15.56 -15.10
N LYS A 17 13.46 -16.28 -15.11
CA LYS A 17 12.99 -17.05 -13.94
C LYS A 17 14.01 -18.11 -13.54
N GLN A 18 14.54 -18.85 -14.52
CA GLN A 18 15.56 -19.88 -14.31
C GLN A 18 16.88 -19.29 -13.80
N ILE A 19 17.32 -18.16 -14.36
CA ILE A 19 18.53 -17.47 -13.93
C ILE A 19 18.42 -17.07 -12.46
N PHE A 20 17.30 -16.51 -12.04
CA PHE A 20 17.07 -16.16 -10.63
C PHE A 20 17.03 -17.41 -9.75
N PHE A 21 16.33 -18.46 -10.18
CA PHE A 21 16.21 -19.70 -9.41
C PHE A 21 17.58 -20.36 -9.15
N PHE A 22 18.35 -20.61 -10.19
CA PHE A 22 19.67 -21.25 -10.02
C PHE A 22 20.68 -20.34 -9.32
N GLY A 23 20.63 -19.02 -9.58
CA GLY A 23 21.46 -18.05 -8.88
C GLY A 23 21.16 -17.99 -7.38
N ASP A 24 19.88 -18.04 -7.00
CA ASP A 24 19.50 -18.07 -5.58
C ASP A 24 19.99 -19.36 -4.88
N LEU A 25 19.86 -20.51 -5.54
CA LEU A 25 20.38 -21.76 -4.98
C LEU A 25 21.89 -21.73 -4.79
N LEU A 26 22.64 -21.17 -5.76
CA LEU A 26 24.09 -20.99 -5.66
C LEU A 26 24.44 -20.05 -4.50
N ILE A 27 23.74 -18.95 -4.36
CA ILE A 27 23.97 -17.99 -3.29
C ILE A 27 23.68 -18.63 -1.92
N LEU A 28 22.54 -19.31 -1.77
CA LEU A 28 22.19 -20.00 -0.52
C LEU A 28 23.24 -21.07 -0.14
N THR A 29 23.54 -21.97 -1.06
CA THR A 29 24.49 -23.05 -0.78
C THR A 29 25.90 -22.51 -0.54
N GLY A 30 26.37 -21.59 -1.38
CA GLY A 30 27.68 -20.97 -1.25
C GLY A 30 27.85 -20.19 0.04
N SER A 31 26.81 -19.36 0.39
CA SER A 31 26.83 -18.61 1.65
C SER A 31 26.77 -19.50 2.87
N PHE A 32 26.06 -20.64 2.79
CA PHE A 32 26.04 -21.60 3.90
C PHE A 32 27.43 -22.19 4.14
N TYR A 33 28.07 -22.72 3.11
CA TYR A 33 29.44 -23.26 3.25
C TYR A 33 30.43 -22.20 3.71
N LEU A 34 30.36 -20.99 3.18
CA LEU A 34 31.22 -19.89 3.58
C LEU A 34 30.98 -19.48 5.04
N SER A 35 29.74 -19.46 5.51
CA SER A 35 29.41 -19.14 6.91
C SER A 35 29.96 -20.17 7.89
N GLN A 36 29.91 -21.45 7.52
CA GLN A 36 30.54 -22.53 8.32
C GLN A 36 32.05 -22.40 8.35
N TYR A 37 32.66 -22.12 7.20
CA TYR A 37 34.11 -21.87 7.13
C TYR A 37 34.56 -20.67 7.97
N LEU A 38 33.86 -19.56 7.88
CA LEU A 38 34.15 -18.35 8.68
C LEU A 38 34.00 -18.59 10.19
N ARG A 39 33.09 -19.49 10.59
CA ARG A 39 32.90 -19.83 12.02
C ARG A 39 33.90 -20.83 12.56
N PHE A 40 34.20 -21.88 11.81
CA PHE A 40 34.94 -23.06 12.29
C PHE A 40 36.27 -23.26 11.59
N GLY A 41 36.62 -22.47 10.57
CA GLY A 41 37.84 -22.60 9.78
C GLY A 41 37.97 -23.98 9.13
N SER A 42 39.13 -24.55 9.15
CA SER A 42 39.42 -25.90 8.63
C SER A 42 38.75 -27.03 9.43
N LYS A 43 38.21 -26.75 10.62
CA LYS A 43 37.47 -27.71 11.45
C LYS A 43 35.97 -27.79 11.10
N ALA A 44 35.54 -27.07 10.06
CA ALA A 44 34.14 -27.11 9.61
C ALA A 44 33.77 -28.52 9.12
N SER A 45 32.86 -29.17 9.84
CA SER A 45 32.37 -30.50 9.48
C SER A 45 31.00 -30.39 8.79
N TYR A 46 31.02 -30.41 7.48
CA TYR A 46 29.82 -30.36 6.63
C TYR A 46 29.06 -31.67 6.61
N GLN A 47 29.62 -32.75 7.13
CA GLN A 47 29.04 -34.08 7.15
C GLN A 47 28.21 -34.36 8.40
N ASN A 48 28.30 -33.49 9.42
CA ASN A 48 27.47 -33.61 10.62
C ASN A 48 25.98 -33.49 10.25
N PHE A 49 25.16 -34.25 10.97
CA PHE A 49 23.72 -34.36 10.73
C PHE A 49 23.00 -33.01 10.76
N GLU A 50 23.23 -32.19 11.80
CA GLU A 50 22.53 -30.90 11.97
C GLU A 50 22.83 -29.89 10.85
N PRO A 51 24.09 -29.52 10.52
CA PRO A 51 24.39 -28.58 9.45
C PRO A 51 23.85 -29.05 8.10
N ARG A 52 23.98 -30.33 7.78
CA ARG A 52 23.49 -30.92 6.53
C ARG A 52 21.95 -30.81 6.42
N THR A 53 21.26 -31.11 7.52
CA THR A 53 19.80 -31.04 7.57
C THR A 53 19.32 -29.59 7.43
N ILE A 54 19.99 -28.63 8.10
CA ILE A 54 19.67 -27.21 7.99
C ILE A 54 19.86 -26.73 6.55
N LEU A 55 20.92 -27.10 5.87
CA LEU A 55 21.14 -26.73 4.47
C LEU A 55 20.02 -27.26 3.56
N ILE A 56 19.70 -28.56 3.68
CA ILE A 56 18.66 -29.18 2.85
C ILE A 56 17.29 -28.49 3.08
N LEU A 57 16.91 -28.30 4.34
CA LEU A 57 15.63 -27.69 4.67
C LEU A 57 15.62 -26.19 4.34
N SER A 58 16.76 -25.49 4.46
CA SER A 58 16.89 -24.12 3.97
C SER A 58 16.61 -23.99 2.48
N VAL A 59 17.18 -24.88 1.66
CA VAL A 59 16.92 -24.90 0.22
C VAL A 59 15.45 -25.25 -0.07
N LEU A 60 14.88 -26.24 0.61
CA LEU A 60 13.46 -26.64 0.41
C LEU A 60 12.50 -25.51 0.80
N PHE A 61 12.70 -24.86 1.95
CA PHE A 61 11.89 -23.73 2.37
C PHE A 61 12.01 -22.54 1.41
N TRP A 62 13.23 -22.27 0.91
CA TRP A 62 13.41 -21.22 -0.08
C TRP A 62 12.61 -21.51 -1.36
N ILE A 63 12.69 -22.72 -1.88
CA ILE A 63 11.92 -23.15 -3.07
C ILE A 63 10.42 -22.98 -2.80
N GLY A 64 9.92 -23.47 -1.67
CA GLY A 64 8.50 -23.33 -1.28
C GLY A 64 8.05 -21.89 -1.22
N LEU A 65 8.81 -21.01 -0.55
CA LEU A 65 8.50 -19.58 -0.44
C LEU A 65 8.54 -18.87 -1.80
N VAL A 66 9.53 -19.17 -2.62
CA VAL A 66 9.66 -18.59 -3.97
C VAL A 66 8.49 -18.96 -4.87
N LEU A 67 8.05 -20.22 -4.82
CA LEU A 67 6.88 -20.68 -5.58
C LEU A 67 5.59 -20.06 -5.06
N TYR A 68 5.38 -20.07 -3.74
CA TYR A 68 4.18 -19.52 -3.13
C TYR A 68 4.01 -18.00 -3.38
N PHE A 69 5.09 -17.25 -3.29
CA PHE A 69 5.06 -15.80 -3.53
C PHE A 69 5.30 -15.41 -4.99
N GLU A 70 5.44 -16.36 -5.91
CA GLU A 70 5.78 -16.07 -7.32
C GLU A 70 6.95 -15.06 -7.43
N ALA A 71 8.04 -15.34 -6.68
CA ALA A 71 9.12 -14.39 -6.42
C ALA A 71 9.85 -13.91 -7.69
N TYR A 72 9.88 -14.73 -8.75
CA TYR A 72 10.62 -14.45 -9.98
C TYR A 72 9.76 -13.80 -11.08
N GLU A 73 8.56 -13.36 -10.75
CA GLU A 73 7.76 -12.56 -11.67
C GLU A 73 8.28 -11.13 -11.73
N PHE A 74 9.07 -10.87 -12.74
CA PHE A 74 9.58 -9.54 -13.04
C PHE A 74 8.88 -8.97 -14.26
N VAL A 75 8.04 -7.95 -14.04
CA VAL A 75 7.37 -7.22 -15.12
C VAL A 75 8.36 -6.24 -15.74
N ARG A 76 8.47 -6.19 -17.08
CA ARG A 76 9.40 -5.30 -17.81
C ARG A 76 9.28 -3.82 -17.43
N THR A 77 8.07 -3.39 -17.07
CA THR A 77 7.75 -2.04 -16.61
C THR A 77 7.79 -1.89 -15.08
N GLY A 78 8.09 -2.99 -14.35
CA GLY A 78 8.11 -3.02 -12.90
C GLY A 78 9.27 -2.23 -12.29
N ARG A 79 9.04 -1.65 -11.11
CA ARG A 79 10.07 -0.95 -10.32
C ARG A 79 10.97 -1.96 -9.62
N LEU A 80 12.29 -1.77 -9.71
CA LEU A 80 13.30 -2.60 -9.04
C LEU A 80 13.07 -2.67 -7.51
N GLU A 81 12.67 -1.54 -6.92
CA GLU A 81 12.40 -1.44 -5.48
C GLU A 81 11.36 -2.46 -5.01
N LYS A 82 10.24 -2.61 -5.74
CA LYS A 82 9.21 -3.60 -5.40
C LYS A 82 9.73 -5.04 -5.46
N PHE A 83 10.60 -5.32 -6.42
CA PHE A 83 11.21 -6.64 -6.57
C PHE A 83 12.18 -6.95 -5.42
N ILE A 84 13.00 -5.98 -5.02
CA ILE A 84 13.91 -6.10 -3.86
C ILE A 84 13.10 -6.26 -2.57
N LEU A 85 12.07 -5.44 -2.33
CA LEU A 85 11.22 -5.55 -1.15
C LEU A 85 10.53 -6.93 -1.05
N LYS A 86 10.06 -7.46 -2.19
CA LYS A 86 9.50 -8.82 -2.24
C LYS A 86 10.54 -9.88 -1.84
N THR A 87 11.77 -9.73 -2.32
CA THR A 87 12.88 -10.63 -1.94
C THR A 87 13.20 -10.53 -0.45
N LEU A 88 13.29 -9.33 0.11
CA LEU A 88 13.55 -9.13 1.54
C LEU A 88 12.45 -9.72 2.42
N LYS A 89 11.18 -9.59 2.02
CA LYS A 89 10.06 -10.25 2.70
C LYS A 89 10.21 -11.76 2.73
N ILE A 90 10.62 -12.37 1.62
CA ILE A 90 10.84 -13.82 1.53
C ILE A 90 12.02 -14.24 2.41
N VAL A 91 13.12 -13.49 2.40
CA VAL A 91 14.27 -13.74 3.28
C VAL A 91 13.86 -13.66 4.75
N PHE A 92 13.07 -12.67 5.13
CA PHE A 92 12.57 -12.55 6.51
C PHE A 92 11.77 -13.79 6.92
N LEU A 93 10.81 -14.24 6.08
CA LEU A 93 10.04 -15.44 6.36
C LEU A 93 10.91 -16.69 6.42
N HIS A 94 11.92 -16.76 5.56
CA HIS A 94 12.88 -17.86 5.57
C HIS A 94 13.70 -17.91 6.88
N ILE A 95 14.14 -16.75 7.40
CA ILE A 95 14.81 -16.65 8.71
C ILE A 95 13.88 -17.20 9.81
N VAL A 96 12.62 -16.79 9.83
CA VAL A 96 11.63 -17.23 10.83
C VAL A 96 11.42 -18.74 10.75
N LEU A 97 11.29 -19.31 9.54
CA LEU A 97 11.10 -20.75 9.35
C LEU A 97 12.32 -21.54 9.79
N ILE A 98 13.53 -21.11 9.48
CA ILE A 98 14.76 -21.79 9.92
C ILE A 98 14.94 -21.69 11.43
N ALA A 99 14.65 -20.52 12.04
CA ALA A 99 14.68 -20.38 13.50
C ALA A 99 13.68 -21.31 14.19
N PHE A 100 12.44 -21.36 13.68
CA PHE A 100 11.40 -22.27 14.18
C PHE A 100 11.84 -23.75 14.07
N LEU A 101 12.43 -24.12 12.93
CA LEU A 101 12.92 -25.48 12.71
C LEU A 101 14.01 -25.88 13.70
N ILE A 102 14.99 -25.01 13.94
CA ILE A 102 16.09 -25.26 14.87
C ILE A 102 15.56 -25.49 16.29
N ILE A 103 14.58 -24.69 16.72
CA ILE A 103 13.95 -24.83 18.01
C ILE A 103 13.12 -26.13 18.09
N SER A 104 12.32 -26.42 17.07
CA SER A 104 11.43 -27.59 17.05
C SER A 104 12.20 -28.91 17.00
N LEU A 105 13.29 -28.98 16.24
CA LEU A 105 14.14 -30.18 16.12
C LEU A 105 15.20 -30.28 17.22
N LYS A 106 15.25 -29.30 18.15
CA LYS A 106 16.20 -29.25 19.26
C LYS A 106 17.68 -29.36 18.81
N PHE A 107 18.03 -28.64 17.71
CA PHE A 107 19.39 -28.63 17.18
C PHE A 107 20.30 -27.74 18.04
N TYR A 108 20.70 -28.27 19.20
CA TYR A 108 21.47 -27.55 20.22
C TYR A 108 22.94 -27.27 19.80
N ASN A 109 23.51 -28.09 18.94
CA ASN A 109 24.89 -27.95 18.48
C ASN A 109 25.05 -26.96 17.33
N THR A 110 23.94 -26.39 16.84
CA THR A 110 23.98 -25.42 15.75
C THR A 110 24.49 -24.07 16.25
N SER A 111 25.58 -23.59 15.68
CA SER A 111 26.15 -22.29 16.03
C SER A 111 25.25 -21.14 15.57
N ARG A 112 24.73 -20.37 16.53
CA ARG A 112 23.94 -19.15 16.23
C ARG A 112 24.74 -18.13 15.42
N LEU A 113 26.05 -18.04 15.69
CA LEU A 113 26.95 -17.13 14.98
C LEU A 113 27.12 -17.53 13.50
N SER A 114 27.16 -18.84 13.18
CA SER A 114 27.21 -19.26 11.79
C SER A 114 25.93 -18.92 11.02
N LEU A 115 24.77 -18.94 11.68
CA LEU A 115 23.50 -18.48 11.08
C LEU A 115 23.48 -16.97 10.85
N ILE A 116 24.03 -16.19 11.77
CA ILE A 116 24.19 -14.73 11.59
C ILE A 116 25.08 -14.46 10.37
N TYR A 117 26.24 -15.14 10.27
CA TYR A 117 27.12 -15.01 9.10
C TYR A 117 26.40 -15.44 7.81
N PHE A 118 25.64 -16.53 7.86
CA PHE A 118 24.87 -17.00 6.71
C PHE A 118 23.94 -15.93 6.16
N TYR A 119 23.07 -15.34 6.99
CA TYR A 119 22.15 -14.31 6.51
C TYR A 119 22.82 -12.96 6.23
N ALA A 120 23.90 -12.63 6.94
CA ALA A 120 24.72 -11.46 6.64
C ALA A 120 25.38 -11.55 5.24
N LEU A 121 25.64 -12.76 4.75
CA LEU A 121 26.13 -13.01 3.40
C LEU A 121 24.99 -13.07 2.37
N VAL A 122 23.91 -13.79 2.68
CA VAL A 122 22.79 -14.03 1.74
C VAL A 122 22.07 -12.74 1.35
N VAL A 123 21.78 -11.87 2.32
CA VAL A 123 20.98 -10.66 2.05
C VAL A 123 21.66 -9.72 1.04
N PRO A 124 22.91 -9.29 1.25
CA PRO A 124 23.56 -8.42 0.28
C PRO A 124 23.83 -9.11 -1.06
N GLN A 125 24.15 -10.42 -1.07
CA GLN A 125 24.34 -11.17 -2.31
C GLN A 125 23.04 -11.27 -3.13
N PHE A 126 21.89 -11.50 -2.51
CA PHE A 126 20.62 -11.49 -3.21
C PHE A 126 20.30 -10.12 -3.82
N ILE A 127 20.48 -9.05 -3.06
CA ILE A 127 20.26 -7.69 -3.55
C ILE A 127 21.18 -7.38 -4.73
N LEU A 128 22.47 -7.67 -4.57
CA LEU A 128 23.48 -7.44 -5.61
C LEU A 128 23.19 -8.27 -6.87
N PHE A 129 22.85 -9.55 -6.70
CA PHE A 129 22.54 -10.44 -7.81
C PHE A 129 21.32 -9.94 -8.61
N ARG A 130 20.24 -9.56 -7.91
CA ARG A 130 19.06 -8.98 -8.57
C ARG A 130 19.40 -7.69 -9.31
N PHE A 131 20.18 -6.83 -8.69
CA PHE A 131 20.62 -5.58 -9.31
C PHE A 131 21.44 -5.86 -10.58
N ILE A 132 22.42 -6.77 -10.51
CA ILE A 132 23.29 -7.12 -11.64
C ILE A 132 22.46 -7.70 -12.79
N VAL A 133 21.63 -8.73 -12.51
CA VAL A 133 20.83 -9.38 -13.56
C VAL A 133 19.91 -8.38 -14.25
N ILE A 134 19.20 -7.52 -13.48
CA ILE A 134 18.31 -6.53 -14.07
C ILE A 134 19.10 -5.47 -14.85
N LYS A 135 20.25 -5.03 -14.35
CA LYS A 135 21.11 -4.06 -15.05
C LYS A 135 21.63 -4.63 -16.37
N VAL A 136 22.07 -5.90 -16.37
CA VAL A 136 22.51 -6.59 -17.59
C VAL A 136 21.37 -6.73 -18.60
N LEU A 137 20.16 -7.12 -18.13
CA LEU A 137 18.98 -7.21 -19.01
C LEU A 137 18.60 -5.84 -19.60
N LYS A 138 18.63 -4.78 -18.80
CA LYS A 138 18.35 -3.41 -19.25
C LYS A 138 19.41 -2.92 -20.24
N TRP A 139 20.66 -3.20 -19.98
CA TRP A 139 21.77 -2.85 -20.86
C TRP A 139 21.66 -3.55 -22.22
N GLY A 140 21.42 -4.87 -22.23
CA GLY A 140 21.19 -5.61 -23.45
C GLY A 140 20.01 -5.08 -24.27
N ARG A 141 18.92 -4.65 -23.62
CA ARG A 141 17.77 -4.06 -24.31
C ARG A 141 18.11 -2.69 -24.94
N ARG A 142 18.91 -1.85 -24.28
CA ARG A 142 19.40 -0.58 -24.84
C ARG A 142 20.25 -0.78 -26.09
N LEU A 143 21.00 -1.88 -26.16
CA LEU A 143 21.77 -2.28 -27.34
C LEU A 143 20.91 -2.89 -28.46
N GLY A 144 19.59 -2.90 -28.32
CA GLY A 144 18.67 -3.45 -29.31
C GLY A 144 18.51 -4.96 -29.26
N TYR A 145 18.96 -5.62 -28.18
CA TYR A 145 18.71 -7.05 -27.97
C TYR A 145 17.42 -7.27 -27.16
N ASN A 146 16.73 -8.38 -27.40
CA ASN A 146 15.56 -8.79 -26.61
C ASN A 146 14.44 -7.75 -26.50
N TYR A 147 14.20 -6.99 -27.59
CA TYR A 147 13.07 -6.07 -27.71
C TYR A 147 11.80 -6.80 -28.19
N ARG A 148 10.66 -6.19 -27.94
CA ARG A 148 9.35 -6.55 -28.47
C ARG A 148 8.85 -5.46 -29.40
N THR A 149 8.39 -5.84 -30.57
CA THR A 149 7.73 -4.94 -31.51
C THR A 149 6.28 -4.72 -31.07
N VAL A 150 5.87 -3.45 -31.04
CA VAL A 150 4.55 -3.05 -30.57
C VAL A 150 3.87 -2.19 -31.61
N VAL A 151 2.59 -2.47 -31.80
CA VAL A 151 1.66 -1.66 -32.61
C VAL A 151 0.47 -1.28 -31.74
N PHE A 152 -0.05 -0.07 -31.98
CA PHE A 152 -1.22 0.45 -31.30
C PHE A 152 -2.41 0.54 -32.25
N LEU A 153 -3.60 0.20 -31.74
CA LEU A 153 -4.88 0.34 -32.45
C LEU A 153 -5.79 1.28 -31.68
N GLY A 154 -6.17 2.39 -32.31
CA GLY A 154 -6.91 3.48 -31.71
C GLY A 154 -6.01 4.51 -31.02
N CYS A 155 -6.58 5.65 -30.68
CA CYS A 155 -5.85 6.74 -30.02
C CYS A 155 -6.70 7.38 -28.92
N ASN A 156 -6.84 6.68 -27.79
CA ASN A 156 -7.40 7.28 -26.58
C ASN A 156 -6.29 7.78 -25.63
N SER A 157 -6.65 8.58 -24.64
CA SER A 157 -5.69 9.16 -23.68
C SER A 157 -4.94 8.12 -22.85
N GLU A 158 -5.57 7.00 -22.52
CA GLU A 158 -4.92 5.92 -21.77
C GLU A 158 -3.91 5.17 -22.64
N LEU A 159 -4.23 5.01 -23.92
CA LEU A 159 -3.30 4.45 -24.89
C LEU A 159 -2.09 5.36 -25.10
N ARG A 160 -2.29 6.69 -25.17
CA ARG A 160 -1.19 7.67 -25.22
C ARG A 160 -0.28 7.57 -23.98
N ARG A 161 -0.84 7.51 -22.79
CA ARG A 161 -0.05 7.29 -21.56
C ARG A 161 0.76 6.01 -21.63
N MET A 162 0.20 4.95 -22.23
CA MET A 162 0.94 3.70 -22.42
C MET A 162 2.05 3.86 -23.47
N GLN A 163 1.81 4.61 -24.57
CA GLN A 163 2.81 4.94 -25.56
C GLN A 163 3.98 5.69 -24.93
N ASP A 164 3.70 6.75 -24.18
CA ASP A 164 4.72 7.53 -23.46
C ASP A 164 5.50 6.67 -22.46
N LEU A 165 4.80 5.82 -21.72
CA LEU A 165 5.42 4.91 -20.78
C LEU A 165 6.37 3.93 -21.48
N LEU A 166 6.01 3.38 -22.63
CA LEU A 166 6.86 2.44 -23.37
C LEU A 166 8.00 3.15 -24.11
N ALA A 167 7.77 4.37 -24.61
CA ALA A 167 8.75 5.16 -25.34
C ALA A 167 9.80 5.82 -24.43
N SER A 168 9.43 6.18 -23.17
CA SER A 168 10.29 6.97 -22.27
C SER A 168 11.60 6.30 -21.86
N ASP A 169 11.71 4.96 -21.96
CA ASP A 169 12.92 4.23 -21.58
C ASP A 169 13.16 3.00 -22.47
N LEU A 170 14.13 3.13 -23.37
CA LEU A 170 14.57 2.05 -24.26
C LEU A 170 15.01 0.78 -23.52
N SER A 171 15.41 0.91 -22.24
CA SER A 171 15.80 -0.24 -21.42
C SER A 171 14.62 -1.18 -21.08
N ARG A 172 13.38 -0.74 -21.29
CA ARG A 172 12.20 -1.59 -21.19
C ARG A 172 12.13 -2.61 -22.34
N GLY A 173 12.81 -2.34 -23.44
CA GLY A 173 12.93 -3.23 -24.58
C GLY A 173 11.63 -3.33 -25.38
N TYR A 174 11.00 -2.21 -25.64
CA TYR A 174 9.90 -2.08 -26.58
C TYR A 174 10.33 -1.23 -27.77
N ARG A 175 9.96 -1.67 -28.97
CA ARG A 175 10.13 -0.94 -30.22
C ARG A 175 8.75 -0.66 -30.78
N ILE A 176 8.31 0.56 -30.69
CA ILE A 176 7.03 1.00 -31.23
C ILE A 176 7.17 1.16 -32.74
N LEU A 177 6.35 0.45 -33.52
CA LEU A 177 6.34 0.52 -34.98
C LEU A 177 5.45 1.65 -35.47
N GLY A 178 4.35 1.92 -34.76
CA GLY A 178 3.39 2.96 -35.07
C GLY A 178 2.00 2.65 -34.52
N TYR A 179 1.02 3.38 -35.05
CA TYR A 179 -0.37 3.20 -34.67
C TYR A 179 -1.31 3.17 -35.89
N PHE A 180 -2.44 2.51 -35.70
CA PHE A 180 -3.59 2.51 -36.61
C PHE A 180 -4.76 3.24 -35.95
N ASP A 181 -5.45 4.08 -36.72
CA ASP A 181 -6.67 4.74 -36.28
C ASP A 181 -7.56 5.04 -37.50
N ALA A 182 -8.80 5.45 -37.27
CA ALA A 182 -9.70 5.88 -38.34
C ALA A 182 -9.13 7.08 -39.12
N GLU A 183 -8.53 8.04 -38.38
CA GLU A 183 -7.92 9.26 -38.91
C GLU A 183 -6.52 9.50 -38.32
N VAL A 184 -5.74 10.32 -39.00
CA VAL A 184 -4.42 10.75 -38.51
C VAL A 184 -4.59 11.66 -37.30
N ASN A 185 -3.98 11.29 -36.17
CA ASN A 185 -4.00 12.12 -34.98
C ASN A 185 -2.82 13.10 -34.99
N PRO A 186 -3.04 14.42 -35.12
CA PRO A 186 -1.98 15.43 -35.23
C PRO A 186 -1.15 15.53 -33.94
N ASP A 187 -1.70 15.13 -32.78
CA ASP A 187 -1.01 15.20 -31.50
C ASP A 187 -0.16 13.94 -31.20
N SER A 188 -0.11 12.98 -32.11
CA SER A 188 0.65 11.75 -31.93
C SER A 188 2.07 11.89 -32.48
N ASN A 189 3.07 11.65 -31.63
CA ASN A 189 4.49 11.59 -32.05
C ASN A 189 4.86 10.25 -32.73
N LEU A 190 3.90 9.34 -32.92
CA LEU A 190 4.13 8.04 -33.53
C LEU A 190 3.79 8.04 -35.01
N THR A 191 4.43 7.13 -35.75
CA THR A 191 4.16 6.92 -37.18
C THR A 191 2.75 6.39 -37.38
N TYR A 192 1.94 7.07 -38.16
CA TYR A 192 0.65 6.57 -38.62
C TYR A 192 0.86 5.48 -39.66
N LEU A 193 0.34 4.29 -39.42
CA LEU A 193 0.49 3.13 -40.29
C LEU A 193 -0.69 2.90 -41.22
N GLY A 194 -1.81 3.56 -40.96
CA GLY A 194 -3.01 3.48 -41.77
C GLY A 194 -4.29 3.34 -40.95
N SER A 195 -5.40 3.16 -41.66
CA SER A 195 -6.70 2.94 -41.01
C SER A 195 -6.80 1.58 -40.34
N THR A 196 -7.77 1.41 -39.44
CA THR A 196 -8.01 0.22 -38.63
C THR A 196 -8.11 -1.06 -39.49
N TYR A 197 -8.67 -0.98 -40.67
CA TYR A 197 -8.80 -2.14 -41.59
C TYR A 197 -7.47 -2.67 -42.13
N LYS A 198 -6.38 -1.89 -42.06
CA LYS A 198 -5.06 -2.33 -42.54
C LYS A 198 -4.25 -3.10 -41.50
N VAL A 199 -4.74 -3.16 -40.26
CA VAL A 199 -4.03 -3.83 -39.15
C VAL A 199 -3.75 -5.29 -39.43
N GLU A 200 -4.73 -6.01 -39.94
CA GLU A 200 -4.62 -7.45 -40.22
C GLU A 200 -3.55 -7.72 -41.27
N ASN A 201 -3.55 -7.00 -42.39
CA ASN A 201 -2.56 -7.13 -43.43
C ASN A 201 -1.15 -6.77 -42.93
N TYR A 202 -1.05 -5.72 -42.12
CA TYR A 202 0.22 -5.32 -41.54
C TYR A 202 0.80 -6.37 -40.60
N ILE A 203 -0.01 -6.97 -39.73
CA ILE A 203 0.39 -8.07 -38.85
C ILE A 203 0.74 -9.34 -39.65
N ALA A 204 0.10 -9.55 -40.79
CA ALA A 204 0.43 -10.67 -41.68
C ALA A 204 1.81 -10.56 -42.29
N GLU A 205 2.21 -9.34 -42.71
CA GLU A 205 3.48 -9.05 -43.41
C GLU A 205 4.62 -8.73 -42.46
N ASN A 206 4.34 -8.14 -41.30
CA ASN A 206 5.33 -7.69 -40.34
C ASN A 206 5.29 -8.49 -39.04
N LYS A 207 6.47 -8.70 -38.47
CA LYS A 207 6.55 -9.37 -37.16
C LYS A 207 6.17 -8.40 -36.05
N VAL A 208 4.96 -8.55 -35.50
CA VAL A 208 4.45 -7.81 -34.34
C VAL A 208 4.39 -8.74 -33.14
N ASP A 209 5.09 -8.38 -32.05
CA ASP A 209 5.06 -9.21 -30.82
C ASP A 209 3.83 -8.88 -29.93
N GLU A 210 3.40 -7.62 -29.90
CA GLU A 210 2.28 -7.15 -29.08
C GLU A 210 1.43 -6.11 -29.82
N LEU A 211 0.10 -6.28 -29.78
CA LEU A 211 -0.90 -5.32 -30.26
C LEU A 211 -1.63 -4.74 -29.05
N TYR A 212 -1.60 -3.42 -28.89
CA TYR A 212 -2.34 -2.70 -27.85
C TYR A 212 -3.58 -2.05 -28.45
N ILE A 213 -4.75 -2.41 -27.95
CA ILE A 213 -6.04 -1.89 -28.44
C ILE A 213 -6.60 -0.90 -27.43
N GLY A 214 -6.82 0.34 -27.83
CA GLY A 214 -7.52 1.35 -27.04
C GLY A 214 -9.02 1.20 -27.22
N TYR A 215 -9.73 0.77 -26.20
CA TYR A 215 -11.19 0.64 -26.25
C TYR A 215 -11.86 2.00 -26.25
N GLY A 216 -12.61 2.30 -27.29
CA GLY A 216 -13.29 3.60 -27.42
C GLY A 216 -14.20 3.71 -28.64
N SER A 217 -14.28 2.69 -29.50
CA SER A 217 -15.17 2.72 -30.66
C SER A 217 -16.31 1.71 -30.58
N ASN A 218 -17.43 2.06 -31.20
CA ASN A 218 -18.71 1.35 -31.16
C ASN A 218 -18.72 -0.01 -31.91
N ASP A 219 -17.56 -0.53 -32.32
CA ASP A 219 -17.47 -1.68 -33.25
C ASP A 219 -16.80 -2.88 -32.58
N MET A 220 -17.52 -3.53 -31.66
CA MET A 220 -17.05 -4.75 -30.98
C MET A 220 -16.83 -5.94 -31.92
N SER A 221 -17.55 -6.05 -33.04
CA SER A 221 -17.45 -7.12 -34.00
C SER A 221 -16.11 -7.09 -34.75
N SER A 222 -15.73 -5.91 -35.24
CA SER A 222 -14.46 -5.72 -35.97
C SER A 222 -13.22 -5.93 -35.06
N ILE A 223 -13.31 -5.56 -33.79
CA ILE A 223 -12.23 -5.79 -32.81
C ILE A 223 -12.02 -7.30 -32.57
N SER A 224 -13.10 -8.08 -32.50
CA SER A 224 -13.03 -9.53 -32.28
C SER A 224 -12.33 -10.23 -33.45
N GLU A 225 -12.58 -9.82 -34.68
CA GLU A 225 -11.91 -10.35 -35.89
C GLU A 225 -10.40 -10.03 -35.88
N ILE A 226 -10.03 -8.78 -35.55
CA ILE A 226 -8.64 -8.35 -35.41
C ILE A 226 -7.91 -9.15 -34.35
N ILE A 227 -8.56 -9.41 -33.18
CA ILE A 227 -7.97 -10.24 -32.10
C ILE A 227 -7.69 -11.66 -32.61
N LEU A 228 -8.68 -12.31 -33.22
CA LEU A 228 -8.52 -13.67 -33.76
C LEU A 228 -7.41 -13.74 -34.82
N HIS A 229 -7.31 -12.73 -35.69
CA HIS A 229 -6.26 -12.67 -36.69
C HIS A 229 -4.87 -12.47 -36.06
N ALA A 230 -4.74 -11.56 -35.10
CA ALA A 230 -3.51 -11.33 -34.39
C ALA A 230 -3.03 -12.59 -33.63
N GLU A 231 -3.93 -13.30 -32.98
CA GLU A 231 -3.62 -14.54 -32.25
C GLU A 231 -3.15 -15.65 -33.20
N LYS A 232 -3.77 -15.81 -34.37
CA LYS A 232 -3.31 -16.75 -35.43
C LYS A 232 -1.88 -16.47 -35.88
N LYS A 233 -1.44 -15.22 -35.79
CA LYS A 233 -0.06 -14.78 -36.10
C LYS A 233 0.86 -14.73 -34.88
N MET A 234 0.45 -15.30 -33.75
CA MET A 234 1.18 -15.30 -32.46
C MET A 234 1.49 -13.91 -31.91
N THR A 235 0.71 -12.88 -32.31
CA THR A 235 0.75 -11.53 -31.76
C THR A 235 -0.09 -11.51 -30.47
N ARG A 236 0.50 -11.05 -29.36
CA ARG A 236 -0.22 -10.93 -28.09
C ARG A 236 -1.07 -9.68 -28.08
N VAL A 237 -2.36 -9.83 -27.92
CA VAL A 237 -3.29 -8.71 -27.83
C VAL A 237 -3.43 -8.26 -26.38
N LYS A 238 -3.44 -6.94 -26.16
CA LYS A 238 -3.67 -6.29 -24.88
C LYS A 238 -4.67 -5.18 -25.05
N ILE A 239 -5.78 -5.25 -24.35
CA ILE A 239 -6.82 -4.23 -24.39
C ILE A 239 -6.60 -3.25 -23.25
N ILE A 240 -6.61 -1.95 -23.57
CA ILE A 240 -6.51 -0.85 -22.61
C ILE A 240 -7.87 -0.18 -22.55
N PRO A 241 -8.67 -0.45 -21.51
CA PRO A 241 -9.98 0.15 -21.37
C PRO A 241 -9.88 1.66 -21.10
N ASN A 242 -10.82 2.43 -21.62
CA ASN A 242 -10.90 3.85 -21.33
C ASN A 242 -11.71 4.09 -20.04
N PHE A 243 -11.01 4.36 -18.96
CA PHE A 243 -11.64 4.64 -17.66
C PHE A 243 -11.77 6.14 -17.37
N GLN A 244 -11.47 7.04 -18.32
CA GLN A 244 -11.44 8.48 -18.05
C GLN A 244 -12.75 9.04 -17.50
N GLN A 245 -13.88 8.55 -17.96
CA GLN A 245 -15.20 8.97 -17.45
C GLN A 245 -15.39 8.65 -15.95
N TYR A 246 -14.65 7.67 -15.41
CA TYR A 246 -14.69 7.27 -14.00
C TYR A 246 -13.53 7.85 -13.19
N THR A 247 -12.35 8.14 -13.82
CA THR A 247 -11.13 8.61 -13.13
C THR A 247 -11.24 10.06 -12.67
N LYS A 248 -12.14 10.88 -13.25
CA LYS A 248 -12.41 12.24 -12.77
C LYS A 248 -12.89 12.28 -11.32
N LEU A 249 -13.41 11.17 -10.80
CA LEU A 249 -13.99 11.09 -9.47
C LEU A 249 -13.00 10.56 -8.43
N ARG A 250 -12.22 9.50 -8.72
CA ARG A 250 -11.28 8.85 -7.77
C ARG A 250 -10.27 7.92 -8.45
N LYS A 251 -9.26 7.45 -7.67
CA LYS A 251 -8.35 6.39 -8.08
C LYS A 251 -9.11 5.07 -8.21
N LEU A 252 -9.16 4.53 -9.42
CA LEU A 252 -9.74 3.23 -9.68
C LEU A 252 -8.78 2.11 -9.25
N SER A 253 -9.31 1.08 -8.63
CA SER A 253 -8.64 -0.20 -8.43
C SER A 253 -9.41 -1.30 -9.14
N LEU A 254 -8.69 -2.26 -9.73
CA LEU A 254 -9.27 -3.44 -10.33
C LEU A 254 -9.23 -4.57 -9.31
N ASP A 255 -10.37 -5.18 -9.07
CA ASP A 255 -10.52 -6.37 -8.25
C ASP A 255 -11.18 -7.49 -9.04
N PHE A 256 -11.14 -8.72 -8.55
CA PHE A 256 -11.72 -9.88 -9.22
C PHE A 256 -12.66 -10.61 -8.27
N TYR A 257 -13.93 -10.69 -8.65
CA TYR A 257 -14.92 -11.55 -8.02
C TYR A 257 -15.02 -12.86 -8.79
N GLY A 258 -14.20 -13.84 -8.38
CA GLY A 258 -13.99 -15.05 -9.18
C GLY A 258 -13.23 -14.72 -10.47
N SER A 259 -13.86 -14.91 -11.63
CA SER A 259 -13.31 -14.56 -12.96
C SER A 259 -13.76 -13.18 -13.47
N LEU A 260 -14.68 -12.49 -12.77
CA LEU A 260 -15.23 -11.20 -13.20
C LEU A 260 -14.36 -10.05 -12.71
N PRO A 261 -13.76 -9.23 -13.61
CA PRO A 261 -13.07 -8.03 -13.23
C PRO A 261 -14.07 -6.96 -12.78
N VAL A 262 -13.88 -6.41 -11.58
CA VAL A 262 -14.72 -5.36 -11.00
C VAL A 262 -13.88 -4.12 -10.74
N LEU A 263 -14.39 -2.96 -11.16
CA LEU A 263 -13.76 -1.67 -10.88
C LEU A 263 -14.27 -1.14 -9.55
N LEU A 264 -13.37 -1.02 -8.60
CA LEU A 264 -13.64 -0.38 -7.32
C LEU A 264 -13.33 1.11 -7.42
N LEU A 265 -14.30 1.95 -7.09
CA LEU A 265 -14.16 3.42 -7.02
C LEU A 265 -13.46 3.87 -5.73
N LEU A 266 -13.45 3.04 -4.72
CA LEU A 266 -12.79 3.25 -3.44
C LEU A 266 -12.03 1.98 -3.07
N LYS A 267 -10.77 2.11 -2.74
CA LYS A 267 -9.99 1.00 -2.19
C LYS A 267 -9.97 1.11 -0.67
N GLU A 268 -10.50 0.12 -0.01
CA GLU A 268 -10.58 0.07 1.45
C GLU A 268 -9.71 -1.08 1.99
N PRO A 269 -8.42 -0.82 2.33
CA PRO A 269 -7.57 -1.86 2.91
C PRO A 269 -8.13 -2.51 4.17
N LEU A 270 -9.02 -1.82 4.91
CA LEU A 270 -9.67 -2.32 6.12
C LEU A 270 -10.86 -3.26 5.85
N GLU A 271 -11.34 -3.40 4.60
CA GLU A 271 -12.26 -4.49 4.23
C GLU A 271 -11.59 -5.86 4.38
N ASN A 272 -10.27 -5.93 4.18
CA ASN A 272 -9.54 -7.18 4.36
C ASN A 272 -9.61 -7.63 5.84
N PRO A 273 -10.12 -8.85 6.12
CA PRO A 273 -10.31 -9.34 7.50
C PRO A 273 -9.02 -9.37 8.32
N ILE A 274 -7.87 -9.67 7.67
CA ILE A 274 -6.56 -9.71 8.34
C ILE A 274 -6.15 -8.31 8.80
N ASN A 275 -6.33 -7.31 7.95
CA ASN A 275 -6.03 -5.92 8.29
C ASN A 275 -6.94 -5.41 9.40
N ARG A 276 -8.24 -5.73 9.32
CA ARG A 276 -9.24 -5.39 10.36
C ARG A 276 -8.90 -6.03 11.71
N LEU A 277 -8.51 -7.31 11.70
CA LEU A 277 -8.07 -8.01 12.89
C LEU A 277 -6.81 -7.41 13.48
N LEU A 278 -5.79 -7.14 12.64
CA LEU A 278 -4.53 -6.51 13.06
C LEU A 278 -4.79 -5.15 13.71
N LYS A 279 -5.60 -4.31 13.06
CA LYS A 279 -6.00 -3.00 13.59
C LYS A 279 -6.74 -3.12 14.90
N ARG A 280 -7.73 -4.02 14.99
CA ARG A 280 -8.51 -4.21 16.20
C ARG A 280 -7.67 -4.72 17.37
N THR A 281 -6.78 -5.68 17.13
CA THR A 281 -5.85 -6.19 18.14
C THR A 281 -4.94 -5.07 18.66
N PHE A 282 -4.39 -4.27 17.76
CA PHE A 282 -3.58 -3.11 18.15
C PHE A 282 -4.40 -2.11 18.98
N ASP A 283 -5.60 -1.73 18.55
CA ASP A 283 -6.49 -0.81 19.25
C ASP A 283 -6.78 -1.31 20.69
N LEU A 284 -7.06 -2.59 20.85
CA LEU A 284 -7.32 -3.20 22.15
C LEU A 284 -6.08 -3.18 23.06
N VAL A 285 -4.94 -3.66 22.55
CA VAL A 285 -3.70 -3.73 23.32
C VAL A 285 -3.24 -2.33 23.73
N PHE A 286 -3.25 -1.38 22.79
CA PHE A 286 -2.84 0.00 23.06
C PHE A 286 -3.78 0.69 24.05
N SER A 287 -5.10 0.53 23.89
CA SER A 287 -6.07 1.12 24.81
C SER A 287 -5.97 0.51 26.21
N LEU A 288 -5.81 -0.82 26.30
CA LEU A 288 -5.62 -1.49 27.58
C LEU A 288 -4.34 -1.02 28.28
N MET A 289 -3.25 -0.87 27.53
CA MET A 289 -1.99 -0.32 28.05
C MET A 289 -2.17 1.09 28.60
N VAL A 290 -2.83 1.99 27.87
CA VAL A 290 -3.12 3.35 28.36
C VAL A 290 -4.01 3.34 29.59
N ILE A 291 -5.07 2.53 29.60
CA ILE A 291 -6.00 2.45 30.72
C ILE A 291 -5.32 1.88 31.97
N THR A 292 -4.46 0.88 31.84
CA THR A 292 -3.79 0.27 33.01
C THR A 292 -2.62 1.09 33.54
N LEU A 293 -1.88 1.76 32.66
CA LEU A 293 -0.68 2.51 33.08
C LEU A 293 -0.95 3.98 33.41
N VAL A 294 -1.89 4.63 32.70
CA VAL A 294 -2.12 6.09 32.82
C VAL A 294 -3.35 6.40 33.69
N PHE A 295 -4.45 5.68 33.51
CA PHE A 295 -5.70 6.02 34.17
C PHE A 295 -5.68 5.91 35.72
N PRO A 296 -5.05 4.91 36.35
CA PRO A 296 -5.06 4.81 37.81
C PRO A 296 -4.51 6.06 38.51
N TRP A 297 -3.58 6.73 37.88
CA TRP A 297 -2.93 7.92 38.45
C TRP A 297 -3.60 9.21 37.96
N LEU A 298 -3.85 9.32 36.68
CA LEU A 298 -4.32 10.55 36.06
C LEU A 298 -5.82 10.80 36.27
N PHE A 299 -6.65 9.75 36.18
CA PHE A 299 -8.10 9.90 36.24
C PHE A 299 -8.60 10.39 37.60
N PRO A 300 -8.23 9.81 38.76
CA PRO A 300 -8.69 10.34 40.06
C PRO A 300 -8.31 11.80 40.24
N PHE A 301 -7.09 12.17 39.85
CA PHE A 301 -6.62 13.57 39.94
C PHE A 301 -7.45 14.50 39.06
N MET A 302 -7.68 14.13 37.79
CA MET A 302 -8.49 14.94 36.87
C MET A 302 -9.96 14.99 37.29
N MET A 303 -10.51 13.93 37.83
CA MET A 303 -11.89 13.94 38.36
C MET A 303 -12.08 14.91 39.50
N ILE A 304 -11.12 15.00 40.44
CA ILE A 304 -11.13 15.97 41.52
C ILE A 304 -11.05 17.38 40.95
N LEU A 305 -10.10 17.67 40.07
CA LEU A 305 -9.92 18.97 39.47
C LEU A 305 -11.15 19.47 38.68
N VAL A 306 -11.78 18.60 37.91
CA VAL A 306 -13.00 18.95 37.16
C VAL A 306 -14.17 19.24 38.11
N LYS A 307 -14.32 18.51 39.23
CA LYS A 307 -15.36 18.76 40.24
C LYS A 307 -15.13 20.05 41.00
N LEU A 308 -13.88 20.41 41.32
CA LEU A 308 -13.54 21.64 42.02
C LEU A 308 -13.81 22.89 41.18
N THR A 309 -13.67 22.79 39.84
CA THR A 309 -13.84 23.93 38.94
C THR A 309 -15.27 24.22 38.51
N SER A 310 -16.16 23.22 38.56
CA SER A 310 -17.57 23.42 38.20
C SER A 310 -18.50 22.33 38.77
N LYS A 311 -19.72 22.69 39.17
CA LYS A 311 -20.76 21.75 39.63
C LYS A 311 -21.27 20.88 38.45
N GLY A 312 -21.45 19.58 38.69
CA GLY A 312 -22.04 18.62 37.70
C GLY A 312 -21.22 17.33 37.47
N PRO A 313 -21.56 16.52 36.48
CA PRO A 313 -20.88 15.24 36.21
C PRO A 313 -19.43 15.48 35.71
N VAL A 314 -18.54 14.55 36.04
CA VAL A 314 -17.11 14.59 35.59
C VAL A 314 -16.98 14.36 34.11
N PHE A 315 -17.73 13.39 33.60
CA PHE A 315 -17.72 13.03 32.20
C PHE A 315 -18.81 13.77 31.43
N PHE A 316 -18.44 14.25 30.28
CA PHE A 316 -19.33 14.72 29.24
C PHE A 316 -19.57 13.59 28.25
N LYS A 317 -20.82 13.39 27.88
CA LYS A 317 -21.25 12.36 26.92
C LYS A 317 -22.02 13.03 25.82
N GLN A 318 -21.67 12.74 24.58
CA GLN A 318 -22.32 13.34 23.41
C GLN A 318 -22.49 12.31 22.30
N LEU A 319 -23.65 12.28 21.66
CA LEU A 319 -23.88 11.44 20.49
C LEU A 319 -23.04 11.91 19.30
N ARG A 320 -22.37 10.96 18.67
CA ARG A 320 -21.52 11.16 17.48
C ARG A 320 -21.85 10.12 16.44
N THR A 321 -21.59 10.46 15.16
CA THR A 321 -21.68 9.52 14.05
C THR A 321 -20.43 8.65 14.01
N GLY A 322 -20.61 7.33 14.02
CA GLY A 322 -19.56 6.31 13.95
C GLY A 322 -19.44 5.64 12.59
N GLU A 323 -18.84 4.44 12.59
CA GLU A 323 -18.71 3.58 11.41
C GLU A 323 -20.10 3.25 10.85
N ASP A 324 -20.22 3.24 9.51
CA ASP A 324 -21.46 3.00 8.77
C ASP A 324 -22.65 3.88 9.19
N GLY A 325 -22.37 5.06 9.76
CA GLY A 325 -23.41 5.98 10.22
C GLY A 325 -24.04 5.62 11.56
N VAL A 326 -23.57 4.58 12.24
CA VAL A 326 -24.09 4.15 13.54
C VAL A 326 -23.74 5.17 14.62
N GLU A 327 -24.76 5.65 15.33
CA GLU A 327 -24.58 6.62 16.41
C GLU A 327 -23.99 5.95 17.66
N PHE A 328 -23.09 6.67 18.35
CA PHE A 328 -22.51 6.19 19.61
C PHE A 328 -22.29 7.34 20.59
N LEU A 329 -22.25 7.04 21.89
CA LEU A 329 -21.92 7.99 22.95
C LEU A 329 -20.39 8.15 23.08
N CYS A 330 -19.88 9.30 22.70
CA CYS A 330 -18.47 9.67 22.84
C CYS A 330 -18.20 10.24 24.25
N TYR A 331 -17.24 9.66 24.98
CA TYR A 331 -16.86 10.08 26.33
C TYR A 331 -15.72 11.06 26.32
N LYS A 332 -15.86 12.16 27.12
CA LYS A 332 -14.81 13.14 27.37
C LYS A 332 -14.83 13.61 28.84
N PHE A 333 -13.74 14.18 29.30
CA PHE A 333 -13.83 14.99 30.53
C PHE A 333 -14.58 16.26 30.22
N ARG A 334 -15.40 16.70 31.19
CA ARG A 334 -16.12 17.98 31.09
C ARG A 334 -15.15 19.14 31.16
N THR A 335 -15.14 19.98 30.13
CA THR A 335 -14.30 21.19 30.03
C THR A 335 -15.10 22.46 30.15
N MET A 336 -16.42 22.41 30.08
CA MET A 336 -17.34 23.57 30.13
C MET A 336 -18.31 23.45 31.27
N LYS A 337 -18.87 24.62 31.70
CA LYS A 337 -20.03 24.64 32.60
C LYS A 337 -21.21 23.95 31.97
N VAL A 338 -22.02 23.27 32.79
CA VAL A 338 -23.24 22.58 32.31
C VAL A 338 -24.17 23.62 31.66
N ASN A 339 -24.56 23.35 30.41
CA ASN A 339 -25.48 24.20 29.65
C ASN A 339 -26.33 23.36 28.72
N ALA A 340 -27.53 23.84 28.37
CA ALA A 340 -28.48 23.16 27.52
C ALA A 340 -28.09 23.11 26.03
N LEU A 341 -27.15 23.97 25.61
CA LEU A 341 -26.75 24.17 24.22
C LEU A 341 -25.54 23.29 23.81
N SER A 342 -25.13 22.34 24.66
CA SER A 342 -23.94 21.50 24.43
C SER A 342 -23.99 20.65 23.19
N ASP A 343 -25.19 20.24 22.73
CA ASP A 343 -25.43 19.41 21.56
C ASP A 343 -25.71 20.25 20.29
N GLU A 344 -25.89 21.53 20.42
CA GLU A 344 -26.26 22.41 19.30
C GLU A 344 -25.10 23.32 18.86
N LEU A 345 -24.29 23.82 19.81
CA LEU A 345 -23.24 24.80 19.51
C LEU A 345 -21.84 24.24 19.66
N GLN A 346 -21.09 24.31 18.57
CA GLN A 346 -19.66 23.99 18.58
C GLN A 346 -18.90 24.95 19.54
N ALA A 347 -17.88 24.40 20.19
CA ALA A 347 -16.97 25.23 20.98
C ALA A 347 -16.13 26.15 20.08
N THR A 348 -16.08 27.42 20.41
CA THR A 348 -15.29 28.44 19.70
C THR A 348 -14.03 28.81 20.47
N GLN A 349 -13.13 29.51 19.80
CA GLN A 349 -11.97 30.09 20.45
C GLN A 349 -12.42 31.17 21.49
N ASN A 350 -11.92 31.08 22.74
CA ASN A 350 -12.33 31.93 23.84
C ASN A 350 -13.82 31.83 24.29
N ASP A 351 -14.39 30.61 24.17
CA ASP A 351 -15.77 30.33 24.57
C ASP A 351 -15.99 30.63 26.08
N LYS A 352 -16.96 31.50 26.37
CA LYS A 352 -17.29 31.90 27.76
C LYS A 352 -17.78 30.75 28.65
N ARG A 353 -18.18 29.65 28.06
CA ARG A 353 -18.59 28.41 28.77
C ARG A 353 -17.39 27.61 29.31
N LEU A 354 -16.18 27.90 28.81
CA LEU A 354 -14.97 27.16 29.15
C LEU A 354 -14.52 27.47 30.58
N THR A 355 -14.19 26.45 31.37
CA THR A 355 -13.57 26.63 32.69
C THR A 355 -12.04 26.75 32.52
N ALA A 356 -11.35 27.36 33.51
CA ALA A 356 -9.90 27.49 33.50
C ALA A 356 -9.21 26.12 33.38
N MET A 357 -9.69 25.12 34.13
CA MET A 357 -9.23 23.74 34.02
C MET A 357 -9.59 23.12 32.65
N GLY A 358 -10.78 23.42 32.13
CA GLY A 358 -11.21 22.98 30.82
C GLY A 358 -10.31 23.48 29.70
N ALA A 359 -9.82 24.71 29.78
CA ALA A 359 -8.84 25.23 28.82
C ALA A 359 -7.52 24.44 28.86
N PHE A 360 -7.02 24.12 30.05
CA PHE A 360 -5.83 23.31 30.22
C PHE A 360 -6.04 21.87 29.63
N LEU A 361 -7.17 21.22 29.95
CA LEU A 361 -7.49 19.90 29.47
C LEU A 361 -7.54 19.82 27.93
N ARG A 362 -8.16 20.82 27.29
CA ARG A 362 -8.24 20.91 25.83
C ARG A 362 -6.88 21.16 25.18
N LYS A 363 -6.09 22.08 25.73
CA LYS A 363 -4.75 22.40 25.26
C LYS A 363 -3.82 21.16 25.29
N THR A 364 -4.01 20.30 26.30
CA THR A 364 -3.20 19.08 26.50
C THR A 364 -3.85 17.82 25.90
N ASN A 365 -5.05 17.91 25.33
CA ASN A 365 -5.87 16.78 24.85
C ASN A 365 -6.24 15.74 25.93
N ILE A 366 -6.04 16.05 27.19
CA ILE A 366 -6.38 15.15 28.30
C ILE A 366 -7.90 14.94 28.39
N ASP A 367 -8.70 15.92 27.95
CA ASP A 367 -10.16 15.81 27.89
C ASP A 367 -10.64 14.63 26.99
N GLU A 368 -9.85 14.20 26.04
CA GLU A 368 -10.20 13.13 25.11
C GLU A 368 -9.79 11.72 25.60
N LEU A 369 -9.03 11.60 26.70
CA LEU A 369 -8.60 10.31 27.24
C LEU A 369 -9.77 9.33 27.55
N PRO A 370 -10.94 9.74 28.05
CA PRO A 370 -12.04 8.81 28.25
C PRO A 370 -12.51 8.09 26.99
N GLN A 371 -12.16 8.57 25.79
CA GLN A 371 -12.48 7.89 24.53
C GLN A 371 -11.77 6.53 24.39
N PHE A 372 -10.71 6.24 25.14
CA PHE A 372 -10.12 4.91 25.18
C PHE A 372 -11.12 3.84 25.66
N PHE A 373 -12.12 4.19 26.47
CA PHE A 373 -13.22 3.27 26.76
C PHE A 373 -14.09 3.02 25.51
N ASN A 374 -14.34 4.03 24.69
CA ASN A 374 -15.04 3.83 23.41
C ASN A 374 -14.26 2.91 22.46
N VAL A 375 -12.92 2.98 22.48
CA VAL A 375 -12.07 2.08 21.70
C VAL A 375 -12.18 0.64 22.23
N LEU A 376 -12.13 0.41 23.53
CA LEU A 376 -12.30 -0.93 24.13
C LEU A 376 -13.65 -1.55 23.76
N VAL A 377 -14.72 -0.79 23.86
CA VAL A 377 -16.09 -1.25 23.51
C VAL A 377 -16.20 -1.50 22.00
N GLY A 378 -15.42 -0.81 21.17
CA GLY A 378 -15.37 -1.03 19.72
C GLY A 378 -16.08 0.03 18.88
N ASN A 379 -16.62 1.08 19.50
CA ASN A 379 -17.26 2.19 18.82
C ASN A 379 -16.26 3.14 18.15
N MET A 380 -15.01 3.13 18.63
CA MET A 380 -13.90 3.94 18.12
C MET A 380 -12.64 3.10 17.88
N SER A 381 -11.68 3.69 17.22
CA SER A 381 -10.31 3.23 17.05
C SER A 381 -9.34 4.26 17.67
N VAL A 382 -8.10 3.87 17.95
CA VAL A 382 -7.05 4.83 18.34
C VAL A 382 -6.81 5.84 17.22
N VAL A 383 -6.73 5.34 15.97
CA VAL A 383 -6.50 6.16 14.77
C VAL A 383 -7.66 6.01 13.80
N GLY A 384 -8.22 7.13 13.35
CA GLY A 384 -9.30 7.16 12.36
C GLY A 384 -9.82 8.58 12.11
N PRO A 385 -10.83 8.75 11.26
CA PRO A 385 -11.50 10.05 11.06
C PRO A 385 -12.08 10.59 12.37
N ARG A 386 -11.94 11.90 12.61
CA ARG A 386 -12.48 12.50 13.84
C ARG A 386 -14.01 12.44 13.85
N PRO A 387 -14.68 11.95 14.94
CA PRO A 387 -16.15 11.88 14.99
C PRO A 387 -16.77 13.28 15.11
N HIS A 388 -17.76 13.57 14.26
CA HIS A 388 -18.52 14.82 14.31
C HIS A 388 -19.85 14.66 15.06
N MET A 389 -20.43 15.78 15.53
CA MET A 389 -21.77 15.84 16.11
C MET A 389 -22.80 15.47 15.03
N LEU A 390 -23.91 14.89 15.42
CA LEU A 390 -24.99 14.50 14.50
C LEU A 390 -25.48 15.67 13.65
N LYS A 391 -25.62 16.85 14.26
CA LYS A 391 -26.01 18.09 13.58
C LYS A 391 -25.02 18.44 12.46
N HIS A 392 -23.72 18.44 12.75
CA HIS A 392 -22.69 18.72 11.75
C HIS A 392 -22.63 17.67 10.66
N THR A 393 -22.88 16.39 10.99
CA THR A 393 -22.94 15.33 9.96
C THR A 393 -24.08 15.63 8.97
N LYS A 394 -25.26 16.05 9.46
CA LYS A 394 -26.38 16.42 8.58
C LYS A 394 -26.07 17.65 7.73
N GLU A 395 -25.54 18.69 8.34
CA GLU A 395 -25.21 19.96 7.66
C GLU A 395 -24.14 19.74 6.59
N PHE A 396 -23.03 19.11 6.92
CA PHE A 396 -21.91 18.94 5.99
C PHE A 396 -22.20 17.91 4.90
N SER A 397 -22.99 16.89 5.17
CA SER A 397 -23.37 15.90 4.15
C SER A 397 -24.29 16.51 3.06
N SER A 398 -24.98 17.59 3.34
CA SER A 398 -25.81 18.27 2.33
C SER A 398 -25.00 19.23 1.43
N VAL A 399 -23.83 19.67 1.87
CA VAL A 399 -23.02 20.68 1.16
C VAL A 399 -21.78 20.06 0.51
N ILE A 400 -21.17 19.05 1.15
CA ILE A 400 -19.91 18.47 0.71
C ILE A 400 -20.17 17.11 0.08
N ASN A 401 -19.87 16.99 -1.20
CA ASN A 401 -19.89 15.73 -1.90
C ASN A 401 -18.92 14.74 -1.22
N ASN A 402 -19.34 13.48 -1.10
CA ASN A 402 -18.55 12.40 -0.51
C ASN A 402 -18.25 12.54 1.01
N TYR A 403 -18.90 13.48 1.73
CA TYR A 403 -18.70 13.63 3.17
C TYR A 403 -18.92 12.34 3.95
N LEU A 404 -19.93 11.56 3.60
CA LEU A 404 -20.31 10.32 4.29
C LEU A 404 -19.28 9.19 4.13
N VAL A 405 -18.43 9.25 3.12
CA VAL A 405 -17.38 8.22 2.90
C VAL A 405 -16.41 8.12 4.07
N ARG A 406 -16.22 9.20 4.83
CA ARG A 406 -15.39 9.17 6.03
C ARG A 406 -15.91 8.22 7.13
N HIS A 407 -17.18 7.82 7.05
CA HIS A 407 -17.80 6.87 7.99
C HIS A 407 -17.62 5.40 7.60
N PHE A 408 -16.90 5.09 6.51
CA PHE A 408 -16.51 3.72 6.15
C PHE A 408 -15.40 3.15 7.05
N ALA A 409 -14.83 3.98 7.91
CA ALA A 409 -13.90 3.52 8.95
C ALA A 409 -14.35 3.99 10.33
N LYS A 410 -13.93 3.25 11.37
CA LYS A 410 -14.18 3.67 12.76
C LYS A 410 -13.59 5.03 13.04
N PRO A 411 -14.33 5.91 13.72
CA PRO A 411 -13.79 7.19 14.15
C PRO A 411 -12.63 6.99 15.12
N GLY A 412 -11.61 7.87 15.02
CA GLY A 412 -10.39 7.80 15.81
C GLY A 412 -10.34 8.84 16.92
N ILE A 413 -9.56 8.56 17.99
CA ILE A 413 -9.12 9.55 18.97
C ILE A 413 -8.22 10.56 18.26
N THR A 414 -7.30 10.07 17.41
CA THR A 414 -6.49 10.88 16.52
C THR A 414 -6.68 10.42 15.06
N GLY A 415 -6.23 11.24 14.09
CA GLY A 415 -6.39 10.92 12.68
C GLY A 415 -5.47 11.69 11.77
N TRP A 416 -5.38 11.26 10.51
CA TRP A 416 -4.48 11.85 9.52
C TRP A 416 -4.77 13.33 9.28
N ALA A 417 -6.04 13.71 9.11
CA ALA A 417 -6.44 15.10 8.97
C ALA A 417 -5.98 15.95 10.17
N GLN A 418 -6.09 15.43 11.41
CA GLN A 418 -5.69 16.14 12.62
C GLN A 418 -4.18 16.41 12.66
N VAL A 419 -3.34 15.42 12.36
CA VAL A 419 -1.87 15.59 12.39
C VAL A 419 -1.35 16.43 11.24
N CYS A 420 -2.12 16.54 10.13
CA CYS A 420 -1.83 17.42 9.00
C CYS A 420 -2.32 18.88 9.20
N GLY A 421 -2.82 19.23 10.40
CA GLY A 421 -3.17 20.60 10.75
C GLY A 421 -4.64 20.99 10.50
N TYR A 422 -5.50 20.05 10.07
CA TYR A 422 -6.94 20.25 9.91
C TYR A 422 -7.68 19.89 11.21
N ARG A 423 -7.24 20.48 12.32
CA ARG A 423 -7.79 20.32 13.67
C ARG A 423 -8.43 21.64 14.13
N GLY A 424 -9.40 21.56 15.03
CA GLY A 424 -10.03 22.73 15.65
C GLY A 424 -11.32 23.15 14.98
N GLU A 425 -11.72 24.41 15.25
CA GLU A 425 -12.91 25.02 14.67
C GLU A 425 -12.74 25.17 13.17
N THR A 426 -13.74 24.72 12.42
CA THR A 426 -13.80 24.89 10.98
C THR A 426 -14.78 26.00 10.67
N LYS A 427 -14.26 27.16 10.24
CA LYS A 427 -15.06 28.36 9.92
C LYS A 427 -15.53 28.32 8.46
N ASP A 428 -14.70 27.78 7.59
CA ASP A 428 -14.93 27.77 6.16
C ASP A 428 -15.24 26.37 5.63
N ILE A 429 -16.12 26.29 4.64
CA ILE A 429 -16.47 25.03 3.95
C ILE A 429 -15.23 24.38 3.35
N VAL A 430 -14.29 25.17 2.82
CA VAL A 430 -13.03 24.71 2.23
C VAL A 430 -12.17 23.93 3.24
N ASP A 431 -12.13 24.35 4.51
CA ASP A 431 -11.37 23.64 5.55
C ASP A 431 -12.03 22.29 5.89
N ILE A 432 -13.36 22.22 5.80
CA ILE A 432 -14.11 20.98 6.02
C ILE A 432 -13.88 20.03 4.84
N GLU A 433 -13.93 20.52 3.61
CA GLU A 433 -13.64 19.73 2.40
C GLU A 433 -12.24 19.11 2.48
N LYS A 434 -11.23 19.90 2.79
CA LYS A 434 -9.86 19.40 2.96
C LYS A 434 -9.77 18.36 4.08
N ARG A 435 -10.44 18.59 5.22
CA ARG A 435 -10.50 17.57 6.29
C ARG A 435 -11.08 16.25 5.78
N VAL A 436 -12.19 16.31 5.04
CA VAL A 436 -12.82 15.13 4.44
C VAL A 436 -11.89 14.45 3.43
N GLU A 437 -11.17 15.20 2.60
CA GLU A 437 -10.18 14.66 1.67
C GLU A 437 -9.06 13.89 2.40
N TYR A 438 -8.53 14.44 3.50
CA TYR A 438 -7.50 13.76 4.30
C TYR A 438 -8.05 12.53 5.04
N ASP A 439 -9.30 12.57 5.51
CA ASP A 439 -9.96 11.42 6.12
C ASP A 439 -10.18 10.30 5.10
N ILE A 440 -10.63 10.63 3.88
CA ILE A 440 -10.80 9.68 2.77
C ILE A 440 -9.43 9.11 2.34
N TRP A 441 -8.43 9.98 2.21
CA TRP A 441 -7.08 9.55 1.89
C TRP A 441 -6.54 8.52 2.90
N TYR A 442 -6.80 8.72 4.19
CA TYR A 442 -6.45 7.75 5.23
C TYR A 442 -7.15 6.40 5.00
N ILE A 443 -8.43 6.40 4.70
CA ILE A 443 -9.21 5.17 4.43
C ILE A 443 -8.63 4.41 3.25
N GLU A 444 -8.32 5.11 2.15
CA GLU A 444 -7.77 4.51 0.92
C GLU A 444 -6.34 4.00 1.05
N ASN A 445 -5.54 4.63 1.90
CA ASN A 445 -4.10 4.35 2.02
C ASN A 445 -3.72 3.75 3.38
N TRP A 446 -4.69 3.22 4.11
CA TRP A 446 -4.42 2.65 5.42
C TRP A 446 -3.35 1.55 5.35
N THR A 447 -2.41 1.64 6.27
CA THR A 447 -1.43 0.60 6.61
C THR A 447 -1.18 0.66 8.12
N PHE A 448 -0.78 -0.45 8.72
CA PHE A 448 -0.42 -0.47 10.14
C PHE A 448 0.70 0.54 10.49
N TYR A 449 1.67 0.70 9.59
CA TYR A 449 2.74 1.71 9.74
C TYR A 449 2.19 3.15 9.74
N LEU A 450 1.16 3.43 8.95
CA LEU A 450 0.52 4.74 8.93
C LEU A 450 -0.12 5.07 10.28
N ASP A 451 -0.77 4.11 10.94
CA ASP A 451 -1.32 4.30 12.28
C ASP A 451 -0.23 4.63 13.30
N LEU A 452 0.87 3.90 13.31
CA LEU A 452 2.02 4.20 14.19
C LEU A 452 2.60 5.59 13.94
N LYS A 453 2.72 5.98 12.67
CA LYS A 453 3.18 7.32 12.26
C LYS A 453 2.24 8.41 12.78
N ILE A 454 0.92 8.21 12.68
CA ILE A 454 -0.08 9.18 13.14
C ILE A 454 -0.02 9.32 14.66
N ILE A 455 0.12 8.23 15.41
CA ILE A 455 0.25 8.25 16.87
C ILE A 455 1.52 9.03 17.27
N PHE A 456 2.64 8.74 16.61
CA PHE A 456 3.90 9.46 16.88
C PHE A 456 3.76 10.96 16.60
N LEU A 457 3.19 11.33 15.45
CA LEU A 457 2.96 12.74 15.10
C LEU A 457 2.00 13.42 16.06
N THR A 458 0.98 12.72 16.57
CA THR A 458 0.05 13.26 17.57
C THR A 458 0.78 13.59 18.86
N ALA A 459 1.60 12.67 19.37
CA ALA A 459 2.43 12.91 20.56
C ALA A 459 3.40 14.07 20.34
N TRP A 460 4.08 14.08 19.20
CA TRP A 460 5.02 15.14 18.84
C TRP A 460 4.35 16.53 18.77
N ASN A 461 3.22 16.62 18.07
CA ASN A 461 2.46 17.89 17.94
C ASN A 461 1.94 18.38 19.31
N THR A 462 1.54 17.46 20.19
CA THR A 462 1.10 17.82 21.55
C THR A 462 2.26 18.38 22.38
N ILE A 463 3.47 17.81 22.28
CA ILE A 463 4.66 18.30 22.99
C ILE A 463 5.14 19.65 22.43
N LYS A 464 5.16 19.79 21.11
CA LYS A 464 5.58 21.02 20.43
C LYS A 464 4.64 22.21 20.68
N GLY A 465 3.40 21.94 21.06
CA GLY A 465 2.33 22.93 21.20
C GLY A 465 1.69 23.24 19.85
N ASP A 466 0.54 22.67 19.60
CA ASP A 466 -0.24 22.97 18.38
C ASP A 466 -0.93 24.33 18.53
N LYS A 467 -0.60 25.30 17.66
CA LYS A 467 -1.20 26.66 17.66
C LYS A 467 -2.71 26.62 17.38
N LYS A 468 -3.26 25.51 16.88
CA LYS A 468 -4.69 25.31 16.59
C LYS A 468 -5.42 24.48 17.67
N ALA A 469 -4.72 24.03 18.72
CA ALA A 469 -5.34 23.38 19.89
C ALA A 469 -5.74 24.48 20.90
N TYR A 470 -7.02 24.62 21.17
CA TYR A 470 -7.58 25.56 22.15
C TYR A 470 -8.71 24.92 22.96
#